data_c6a3cf6bf843683d44a3c41afa014141
#
_entry.id   c6a3cf6bf843683d44a3c41afa014141
#
_cell.length_a   1.000
_cell.length_b   1.000
_cell.length_c   1.000
_cell.angle_alpha   90.00
_cell.angle_beta   90.00
_cell.angle_gamma   90.00
#
_symmetry.space_group_name_H-M   'P 1'
#
loop_
_entity.id
_entity.type
_entity.pdbx_description
1 polymer ?
#
loop_
_entity_poly.entity_id
_entity_poly.type
_entity_poly.pdbx_seq_one_letter_code
_entity_poly.pdbx_strand_id
1 'polypeptide(L)'
;IQHIHGVAADPRGEDLFIATHGGLFTLTPEGAIAGPIGGHDFDAMGFTVLDDALFASGHPGTQTPAELGSPNLGVIRSDDFGESWSPIALTGSTDFHVLTAGPDGTLYGIASDGVDLLISTDDGLEWTRGATLAAADLAATGDGLYAAAEEGLLLSTDNGATFTPVADAPLLYTLDAKPNGSLAGVGTDGALWSQNTEGTWQRLDALQGAAQAFTAIDDERFIVVDDRGIVQITADDTTILAPAR
;
A
#
# COMPACT_ATOMS: atom_id res chain seq x y z
N ILE A 1 18.67 -1.35 -0.40
CA ILE A 1 17.42 -0.88 0.19
C ILE A 1 17.23 -1.63 1.49
N GLN A 2 16.92 -0.92 2.57
CA GLN A 2 16.65 -1.52 3.89
C GLN A 2 15.16 -1.29 4.21
N HIS A 3 14.48 -2.33 4.66
CA HIS A 3 13.08 -2.30 5.05
C HIS A 3 12.17 -1.62 4.01
N ILE A 4 11.49 -2.42 3.24
CA ILE A 4 10.49 -1.98 2.26
C ILE A 4 9.13 -2.02 2.94
N HIS A 5 8.43 -0.88 2.94
CA HIS A 5 7.11 -0.75 3.55
C HIS A 5 5.98 -0.84 2.53
N GLY A 6 6.26 -0.45 1.27
CA GLY A 6 5.26 -0.46 0.21
C GLY A 6 5.89 -0.63 -1.16
N VAL A 7 5.12 -1.19 -2.06
CA VAL A 7 5.40 -1.26 -3.50
C VAL A 7 4.15 -0.85 -4.25
N ALA A 8 4.31 -0.14 -5.36
CA ALA A 8 3.20 0.23 -6.23
C ALA A 8 3.66 0.33 -7.68
N ALA A 9 2.75 0.14 -8.62
CA ALA A 9 3.03 0.39 -10.03
C ALA A 9 3.24 1.89 -10.30
N ASP A 10 4.19 2.22 -11.16
CA ASP A 10 4.31 3.59 -11.70
C ASP A 10 3.28 3.75 -12.83
N PRO A 11 2.30 4.65 -12.72
CA PRO A 11 1.25 4.80 -13.74
C PRO A 11 1.79 5.31 -15.09
N ARG A 12 3.04 5.78 -15.14
CA ARG A 12 3.69 6.27 -16.35
C ARG A 12 4.31 5.18 -17.22
N GLY A 13 4.51 3.95 -16.70
CA GLY A 13 5.22 2.91 -17.42
C GLY A 13 5.19 1.56 -16.71
N GLU A 14 6.28 0.80 -16.84
CA GLU A 14 6.41 -0.55 -16.27
C GLU A 14 7.27 -0.58 -14.99
N ASP A 15 7.79 0.55 -14.55
CA ASP A 15 8.58 0.67 -13.32
C ASP A 15 7.68 0.52 -12.08
N LEU A 16 8.32 0.21 -10.96
CA LEU A 16 7.69 0.17 -9.66
C LEU A 16 8.23 1.28 -8.77
N PHE A 17 7.37 1.85 -7.94
CA PHE A 17 7.77 2.61 -6.76
C PHE A 17 8.01 1.66 -5.59
N ILE A 18 9.10 1.93 -4.84
CA ILE A 18 9.47 1.17 -3.64
C ILE A 18 9.59 2.16 -2.49
N ALA A 19 8.65 2.13 -1.57
CA ALA A 19 8.64 2.94 -0.35
C ALA A 19 9.48 2.26 0.74
N THR A 20 10.40 3.00 1.34
CA THR A 20 11.40 2.46 2.27
C THR A 20 11.67 3.39 3.45
N HIS A 21 12.45 2.94 4.44
CA HIS A 21 13.00 3.79 5.50
C HIS A 21 13.91 4.94 5.01
N GLY A 22 14.35 4.92 3.78
CA GLY A 22 15.30 5.90 3.24
C GLY A 22 14.77 6.67 2.03
N GLY A 23 13.46 6.77 1.90
CA GLY A 23 12.78 7.47 0.81
C GLY A 23 12.11 6.54 -0.19
N LEU A 24 11.66 7.17 -1.27
CA LEU A 24 11.02 6.48 -2.39
C LEU A 24 12.06 6.16 -3.47
N PHE A 25 12.05 4.92 -3.97
CA PHE A 25 12.93 4.45 -5.05
C PHE A 25 12.10 3.96 -6.23
N THR A 26 12.74 3.87 -7.41
CA THR A 26 12.19 3.16 -8.56
C THR A 26 12.90 1.83 -8.77
N LEU A 27 12.17 0.85 -9.30
CA LEU A 27 12.69 -0.43 -9.76
C LEU A 27 12.19 -0.68 -11.18
N THR A 28 13.14 -0.86 -12.13
CA THR A 28 12.78 -1.21 -13.51
C THR A 28 12.46 -2.71 -13.65
N PRO A 29 11.78 -3.14 -14.71
CA PRO A 29 11.53 -4.56 -14.99
C PRO A 29 12.81 -5.40 -15.07
N GLU A 30 13.95 -4.79 -15.46
CA GLU A 30 15.26 -5.45 -15.52
C GLU A 30 15.96 -5.54 -14.15
N GLY A 31 15.35 -5.02 -13.08
CA GLY A 31 15.87 -5.08 -11.71
C GLY A 31 16.83 -3.93 -11.34
N ALA A 32 16.90 -2.87 -12.14
CA ALA A 32 17.68 -1.70 -11.79
C ALA A 32 16.93 -0.83 -10.77
N ILE A 33 17.60 -0.50 -9.66
CA ILE A 33 17.04 0.34 -8.59
C ILE A 33 17.70 1.71 -8.65
N ALA A 34 16.91 2.78 -8.62
CA ALA A 34 17.36 4.16 -8.57
C ALA A 34 16.64 4.94 -7.47
N GLY A 35 17.33 5.91 -6.85
CA GLY A 35 16.78 6.78 -5.81
C GLY A 35 17.74 7.02 -4.65
N PRO A 36 17.27 7.66 -3.57
CA PRO A 36 15.88 8.10 -3.39
C PRO A 36 15.48 9.20 -4.37
N ILE A 37 14.24 9.16 -4.85
CA ILE A 37 13.70 10.13 -5.81
C ILE A 37 13.72 11.52 -5.18
N GLY A 38 14.13 12.55 -5.94
CA GLY A 38 14.25 13.92 -5.45
C GLY A 38 15.29 14.11 -4.32
N GLY A 39 16.02 13.05 -3.93
CA GLY A 39 16.97 13.08 -2.80
C GLY A 39 16.31 13.08 -1.41
N HIS A 40 15.03 12.79 -1.32
CA HIS A 40 14.27 12.79 -0.06
C HIS A 40 14.50 11.48 0.70
N ASP A 41 14.91 11.59 1.99
CA ASP A 41 15.31 10.48 2.87
C ASP A 41 14.29 10.15 3.97
N PHE A 42 13.04 10.62 3.82
CA PHE A 42 12.02 10.33 4.82
C PHE A 42 11.63 8.84 4.83
N ASP A 43 11.23 8.35 5.98
CA ASP A 43 10.70 7.01 6.16
C ASP A 43 9.26 6.94 5.66
N ALA A 44 9.05 6.30 4.52
CA ALA A 44 7.75 6.17 3.87
C ALA A 44 7.01 4.93 4.38
N MET A 45 6.34 5.05 5.55
CA MET A 45 5.60 3.96 6.21
C MET A 45 4.30 3.64 5.47
N GLY A 46 3.46 4.65 5.22
CA GLY A 46 2.28 4.57 4.38
C GLY A 46 2.54 5.20 3.02
N PHE A 47 2.15 4.52 1.95
CA PHE A 47 2.36 4.98 0.59
C PHE A 47 1.24 4.50 -0.33
N THR A 48 0.68 5.41 -1.14
CA THR A 48 -0.31 5.07 -2.16
C THR A 48 -0.19 5.97 -3.38
N VAL A 49 -0.65 5.47 -4.51
CA VAL A 49 -0.71 6.16 -5.79
C VAL A 49 -2.16 6.42 -6.16
N LEU A 50 -2.49 7.65 -6.51
CA LEU A 50 -3.81 8.04 -6.98
C LEU A 50 -3.63 8.84 -8.27
N ASP A 51 -4.07 8.27 -9.39
CA ASP A 51 -3.92 8.86 -10.73
C ASP A 51 -2.47 9.32 -11.00
N ASP A 52 -2.23 10.64 -10.97
CA ASP A 52 -0.94 11.28 -11.21
C ASP A 52 -0.30 11.84 -9.93
N ALA A 53 -0.86 11.57 -8.77
CA ALA A 53 -0.34 12.03 -7.47
C ALA A 53 0.14 10.87 -6.60
N LEU A 54 1.19 11.11 -5.83
CA LEU A 54 1.67 10.20 -4.80
C LEU A 54 1.30 10.75 -3.43
N PHE A 55 0.87 9.88 -2.54
CA PHE A 55 0.63 10.20 -1.14
C PHE A 55 1.51 9.33 -0.26
N ALA A 56 2.12 9.95 0.75
CA ALA A 56 2.94 9.24 1.72
C ALA A 56 2.70 9.77 3.14
N SER A 57 3.05 8.92 4.11
CA SER A 57 3.06 9.21 5.53
C SER A 57 4.25 8.49 6.18
N GLY A 58 4.62 8.91 7.40
CA GLY A 58 5.72 8.31 8.14
C GLY A 58 6.52 9.34 8.92
N HIS A 59 7.85 9.18 8.92
CA HIS A 59 8.75 9.99 9.73
C HIS A 59 9.78 10.76 8.89
N PRO A 60 10.20 11.97 9.34
CA PRO A 60 11.27 12.69 8.65
C PRO A 60 12.61 11.98 8.80
N GLY A 61 13.39 11.92 7.73
CA GLY A 61 14.80 11.55 7.74
C GLY A 61 15.69 12.74 8.13
N THR A 62 17.00 12.54 8.04
CA THR A 62 17.98 13.57 8.44
C THR A 62 18.10 14.72 7.46
N GLN A 63 17.72 14.51 6.20
CA GLN A 63 17.74 15.51 5.13
C GLN A 63 16.33 16.00 4.77
N THR A 64 15.30 15.46 5.41
CA THR A 64 13.91 15.83 5.16
C THR A 64 13.69 17.29 5.58
N PRO A 65 13.14 18.15 4.69
CA PRO A 65 12.81 19.53 5.02
C PRO A 65 11.87 19.63 6.22
N ALA A 66 12.14 20.56 7.15
CA ALA A 66 11.38 20.68 8.39
C ALA A 66 9.91 21.04 8.18
N GLU A 67 9.57 21.64 7.05
CA GLU A 67 8.20 21.96 6.64
C GLU A 67 7.34 20.73 6.39
N LEU A 68 7.92 19.56 6.05
CA LEU A 68 7.20 18.32 5.87
C LEU A 68 6.68 17.72 7.19
N GLY A 69 7.20 18.17 8.32
CA GLY A 69 6.69 17.81 9.65
C GLY A 69 7.67 17.01 10.51
N SER A 70 7.44 17.09 11.84
CA SER A 70 8.17 16.32 12.86
C SER A 70 7.34 16.30 14.15
N PRO A 71 7.26 15.18 14.88
CA PRO A 71 7.96 13.91 14.65
C PRO A 71 7.40 13.09 13.49
N ASN A 72 6.16 13.37 13.04
CA ASN A 72 5.48 12.65 11.97
C ASN A 72 5.26 13.57 10.78
N LEU A 73 5.27 13.02 9.56
CA LEU A 73 5.00 13.77 8.33
C LEU A 73 3.53 14.18 8.21
N GLY A 74 2.62 13.44 8.87
CA GLY A 74 1.20 13.54 8.56
C GLY A 74 0.93 12.92 7.18
N VAL A 75 0.24 13.65 6.33
CA VAL A 75 0.05 13.30 4.93
C VAL A 75 0.83 14.29 4.08
N ILE A 76 1.72 13.77 3.26
CA ILE A 76 2.47 14.53 2.25
C ILE A 76 2.07 14.06 0.86
N ARG A 77 2.05 14.99 -0.10
CA ARG A 77 1.67 14.75 -1.50
C ARG A 77 2.78 15.19 -2.44
N SER A 78 2.95 14.43 -3.52
CA SER A 78 3.78 14.77 -4.66
C SER A 78 2.93 14.78 -5.93
N ASP A 79 3.02 15.85 -6.72
CA ASP A 79 2.39 15.98 -8.03
C ASP A 79 3.41 15.80 -9.18
N ASP A 80 4.64 15.38 -8.86
CA ASP A 80 5.75 15.18 -9.80
C ASP A 80 6.46 13.83 -9.57
N PHE A 81 5.69 12.83 -9.11
CA PHE A 81 6.14 11.45 -8.93
C PHE A 81 7.34 11.29 -7.97
N GLY A 82 7.33 12.07 -6.89
CA GLY A 82 8.29 11.97 -5.80
C GLY A 82 9.49 12.90 -5.91
N GLU A 83 9.61 13.71 -6.99
CA GLU A 83 10.70 14.68 -7.11
C GLU A 83 10.60 15.80 -6.08
N SER A 84 9.38 16.23 -5.76
CA SER A 84 9.11 17.15 -4.65
C SER A 84 7.88 16.74 -3.84
N TRP A 85 7.83 17.11 -2.57
CA TRP A 85 6.76 16.79 -1.65
C TRP A 85 6.26 18.03 -0.91
N SER A 86 4.96 18.08 -0.69
CA SER A 86 4.29 19.14 0.08
C SER A 86 3.48 18.54 1.23
N PRO A 87 3.53 19.12 2.44
CA PRO A 87 2.65 18.71 3.54
C PRO A 87 1.24 19.18 3.23
N ILE A 88 0.24 18.30 3.41
CA ILE A 88 -1.15 18.66 3.13
C ILE A 88 -2.05 18.58 4.35
N ALA A 89 -1.87 17.60 5.23
CA ALA A 89 -2.68 17.48 6.45
C ALA A 89 -1.96 16.72 7.56
N LEU A 90 -2.46 16.83 8.78
CA LEU A 90 -2.07 16.04 9.94
C LEU A 90 -0.57 16.13 10.29
N THR A 91 0.11 17.16 9.77
CA THR A 91 1.55 17.38 9.90
C THR A 91 1.97 17.42 11.38
N GLY A 92 3.01 16.68 11.72
CA GLY A 92 3.54 16.55 13.07
C GLY A 92 2.75 15.66 14.03
N SER A 93 1.55 15.20 13.63
CA SER A 93 0.65 14.47 14.54
C SER A 93 0.42 13.01 14.15
N THR A 94 0.34 12.71 12.87
CA THR A 94 -0.12 11.38 12.41
C THR A 94 0.97 10.68 11.61
N ASP A 95 1.07 9.38 11.80
CA ASP A 95 1.89 8.46 11.04
C ASP A 95 1.01 7.30 10.59
N PHE A 96 0.59 7.32 9.32
CA PHE A 96 -0.16 6.23 8.74
C PHE A 96 0.77 5.08 8.36
N HIS A 97 0.53 3.90 8.92
CA HIS A 97 1.14 2.65 8.48
C HIS A 97 0.32 1.93 7.41
N VAL A 98 -0.99 2.18 7.40
CA VAL A 98 -1.89 1.74 6.33
C VAL A 98 -2.43 3.00 5.65
N LEU A 99 -2.20 3.13 4.35
CA LEU A 99 -2.68 4.24 3.54
C LEU A 99 -3.02 3.71 2.14
N THR A 100 -4.28 3.83 1.74
CA THR A 100 -4.74 3.37 0.42
C THR A 100 -5.66 4.39 -0.23
N ALA A 101 -5.71 4.36 -1.56
CA ALA A 101 -6.59 5.20 -2.37
C ALA A 101 -7.68 4.35 -3.03
N GLY A 102 -8.88 4.85 -3.04
CA GLY A 102 -10.00 4.27 -3.79
C GLY A 102 -10.07 4.78 -5.23
N PRO A 103 -10.76 4.06 -6.11
CA PRO A 103 -10.90 4.45 -7.53
C PRO A 103 -11.72 5.73 -7.73
N ASP A 104 -12.40 6.21 -6.70
CA ASP A 104 -13.16 7.46 -6.67
C ASP A 104 -12.36 8.65 -6.10
N GLY A 105 -11.08 8.46 -5.80
CA GLY A 105 -10.21 9.46 -5.19
C GLY A 105 -10.27 9.55 -3.67
N THR A 106 -11.07 8.72 -3.02
CA THR A 106 -11.13 8.66 -1.56
C THR A 106 -9.85 8.03 -1.00
N LEU A 107 -9.23 8.69 -0.01
CA LEU A 107 -8.10 8.15 0.73
C LEU A 107 -8.56 7.56 2.06
N TYR A 108 -7.97 6.43 2.43
CA TYR A 108 -8.23 5.73 3.68
C TYR A 108 -6.91 5.45 4.39
N GLY A 109 -6.88 5.69 5.71
CA GLY A 109 -5.67 5.42 6.49
C GLY A 109 -5.96 4.96 7.91
N ILE A 110 -5.05 4.16 8.45
CA ILE A 110 -5.01 3.78 9.86
C ILE A 110 -3.65 4.18 10.41
N ALA A 111 -3.66 5.00 11.47
CA ALA A 111 -2.43 5.47 12.09
C ALA A 111 -1.78 4.37 12.95
N SER A 112 -0.45 4.45 13.10
CA SER A 112 0.34 3.48 13.87
C SER A 112 -0.02 3.42 15.35
N ASP A 113 -0.56 4.51 15.91
CA ASP A 113 -0.93 4.66 17.32
C ASP A 113 -2.43 4.45 17.59
N GLY A 114 -3.20 4.01 16.58
CA GLY A 114 -4.65 3.88 16.66
C GLY A 114 -5.21 2.71 15.88
N VAL A 115 -6.52 2.56 16.00
CA VAL A 115 -7.34 1.58 15.29
C VAL A 115 -8.56 2.25 14.64
N ASP A 116 -8.58 3.58 14.59
CA ASP A 116 -9.64 4.32 13.93
C ASP A 116 -9.30 4.49 12.45
N LEU A 117 -10.23 4.12 11.60
CA LEU A 117 -10.16 4.44 10.18
C LEU A 117 -10.31 5.95 10.00
N LEU A 118 -9.40 6.57 9.29
CA LEU A 118 -9.51 7.96 8.85
C LEU A 118 -9.77 7.99 7.34
N ILE A 119 -10.62 8.91 6.90
CA ILE A 119 -11.15 8.97 5.54
C ILE A 119 -11.06 10.41 5.04
N SER A 120 -10.51 10.60 3.85
CA SER A 120 -10.50 11.88 3.14
C SER A 120 -11.12 11.72 1.76
N THR A 121 -12.01 12.66 1.40
CA THR A 121 -12.67 12.71 0.08
C THR A 121 -12.30 13.98 -0.70
N ASP A 122 -11.23 14.64 -0.31
CA ASP A 122 -10.78 15.93 -0.84
C ASP A 122 -9.27 15.98 -1.01
N ASP A 123 -8.70 14.93 -1.61
CA ASP A 123 -7.27 14.80 -1.91
C ASP A 123 -6.36 14.86 -0.66
N GLY A 124 -6.86 14.36 0.47
CA GLY A 124 -6.10 14.27 1.71
C GLY A 124 -6.07 15.55 2.55
N LEU A 125 -6.85 16.59 2.21
CA LEU A 125 -6.85 17.88 2.91
C LEU A 125 -7.58 17.81 4.26
N GLU A 126 -8.78 17.21 4.28
CA GLU A 126 -9.56 17.01 5.49
C GLU A 126 -9.80 15.52 5.76
N TRP A 127 -9.69 15.12 7.02
CA TRP A 127 -9.84 13.74 7.44
C TRP A 127 -10.97 13.59 8.46
N THR A 128 -11.87 12.67 8.19
CA THR A 128 -12.99 12.34 9.07
C THR A 128 -12.79 10.91 9.61
N ARG A 129 -13.33 10.67 10.82
CA ARG A 129 -13.24 9.35 11.45
C ARG A 129 -14.37 8.45 10.95
N GLY A 130 -14.00 7.26 10.48
CA GLY A 130 -14.89 6.15 10.16
C GLY A 130 -15.03 5.15 11.32
N ALA A 131 -15.11 3.87 10.98
CA ALA A 131 -15.19 2.79 11.97
C ALA A 131 -13.91 2.68 12.81
N THR A 132 -14.05 2.16 14.02
CA THR A 132 -12.91 1.67 14.81
C THR A 132 -12.61 0.24 14.34
N LEU A 133 -11.45 0.02 13.76
CA LEU A 133 -11.12 -1.19 13.03
C LEU A 133 -9.63 -1.55 13.19
N ALA A 134 -9.33 -2.66 13.84
CA ALA A 134 -7.98 -3.21 13.88
C ALA A 134 -7.72 -4.03 12.61
N ALA A 135 -7.27 -3.38 11.54
CA ALA A 135 -6.90 -4.04 10.30
C ALA A 135 -5.38 -3.95 10.06
N ALA A 136 -4.83 -5.02 9.50
CA ALA A 136 -3.44 -5.08 9.09
C ALA A 136 -3.21 -4.36 7.75
N ASP A 137 -4.24 -4.33 6.88
CA ASP A 137 -4.17 -3.68 5.57
C ASP A 137 -5.57 -3.34 5.05
N LEU A 138 -5.63 -2.44 4.06
CA LEU A 138 -6.83 -1.94 3.41
C LEU A 138 -6.68 -1.98 1.88
N ALA A 139 -7.76 -2.33 1.16
CA ALA A 139 -7.85 -2.14 -0.28
C ALA A 139 -9.23 -1.62 -0.67
N ALA A 140 -9.27 -0.62 -1.54
CA ALA A 140 -10.51 -0.02 -2.01
C ALA A 140 -10.79 -0.40 -3.47
N THR A 141 -12.03 -0.80 -3.75
CA THR A 141 -12.51 -1.16 -5.08
C THR A 141 -13.80 -0.40 -5.40
N GLY A 142 -14.36 -0.60 -6.58
CA GLY A 142 -15.68 -0.07 -6.92
C GLY A 142 -16.82 -0.64 -6.06
N ASP A 143 -16.63 -1.78 -5.40
CA ASP A 143 -17.60 -2.41 -4.52
C ASP A 143 -17.54 -1.87 -3.08
N GLY A 144 -16.44 -1.23 -2.69
CA GLY A 144 -16.24 -0.64 -1.37
C GLY A 144 -14.83 -0.81 -0.83
N LEU A 145 -14.68 -0.57 0.48
CA LEU A 145 -13.43 -0.68 1.20
C LEU A 145 -13.32 -2.06 1.88
N TYR A 146 -12.29 -2.79 1.54
CA TYR A 146 -11.94 -4.06 2.19
C TYR A 146 -10.88 -3.86 3.25
N ALA A 147 -10.95 -4.66 4.30
CA ALA A 147 -10.00 -4.64 5.41
C ALA A 147 -9.56 -6.05 5.79
N ALA A 148 -8.25 -6.28 5.86
CA ALA A 148 -7.66 -7.51 6.39
C ALA A 148 -7.59 -7.40 7.92
N ALA A 149 -8.52 -8.02 8.62
CA ALA A 149 -8.60 -8.03 10.07
C ALA A 149 -8.25 -9.41 10.67
N GLU A 150 -8.03 -9.46 11.99
CA GLU A 150 -7.71 -10.71 12.68
C GLU A 150 -8.83 -11.77 12.53
N GLU A 151 -10.08 -11.31 12.53
CA GLU A 151 -11.27 -12.17 12.36
C GLU A 151 -11.55 -12.57 10.91
N GLY A 152 -10.83 -12.03 9.93
CA GLY A 152 -10.98 -12.31 8.51
C GLY A 152 -11.08 -11.07 7.64
N LEU A 153 -11.43 -11.28 6.37
CA LEU A 153 -11.67 -10.19 5.42
C LEU A 153 -13.03 -9.54 5.69
N LEU A 154 -13.04 -8.22 5.81
CA LEU A 154 -14.22 -7.41 6.04
C LEU A 154 -14.47 -6.48 4.85
N LEU A 155 -15.73 -6.11 4.60
CA LEU A 155 -16.15 -5.17 3.56
C LEU A 155 -17.04 -4.08 4.15
N SER A 156 -16.75 -2.84 3.80
CA SER A 156 -17.62 -1.68 3.98
C SER A 156 -18.14 -1.20 2.63
N THR A 157 -19.46 -1.02 2.52
CA THR A 157 -20.14 -0.43 1.36
C THR A 157 -20.72 0.95 1.67
N ASP A 158 -20.38 1.51 2.82
CA ASP A 158 -20.85 2.79 3.34
C ASP A 158 -19.68 3.74 3.67
N ASN A 159 -18.65 3.66 2.82
CA ASN A 159 -17.46 4.50 2.91
C ASN A 159 -16.73 4.39 4.25
N GLY A 160 -16.55 3.17 4.76
CA GLY A 160 -15.80 2.91 5.99
C GLY A 160 -16.56 3.18 7.29
N ALA A 161 -17.88 3.45 7.24
CA ALA A 161 -18.66 3.69 8.44
C ALA A 161 -18.96 2.39 9.20
N THR A 162 -19.28 1.32 8.47
CA THR A 162 -19.51 -0.02 9.05
C THR A 162 -18.87 -1.11 8.19
N PHE A 163 -18.52 -2.24 8.81
CA PHE A 163 -17.90 -3.39 8.14
C PHE A 163 -18.68 -4.67 8.39
N THR A 164 -18.75 -5.53 7.39
CA THR A 164 -19.36 -6.86 7.45
C THR A 164 -18.39 -7.93 6.97
N PRO A 165 -18.40 -9.14 7.56
CA PRO A 165 -17.52 -10.21 7.12
C PRO A 165 -17.76 -10.66 5.68
N VAL A 166 -16.69 -10.89 4.93
CA VAL A 166 -16.72 -11.52 3.60
C VAL A 166 -16.61 -13.02 3.78
N ALA A 167 -17.65 -13.75 3.34
CA ALA A 167 -17.66 -15.20 3.46
C ALA A 167 -16.62 -15.88 2.57
N ASP A 168 -16.09 -17.03 3.00
CA ASP A 168 -15.20 -17.91 2.25
C ASP A 168 -13.89 -17.25 1.78
N ALA A 169 -13.55 -16.07 2.31
CA ALA A 169 -12.27 -15.42 2.04
C ALA A 169 -11.14 -16.08 2.86
N PRO A 170 -9.91 -16.16 2.30
CA PRO A 170 -8.75 -16.57 3.07
C PRO A 170 -8.45 -15.54 4.17
N LEU A 171 -7.78 -15.97 5.24
CA LEU A 171 -7.28 -15.06 6.27
C LEU A 171 -6.03 -14.34 5.75
N LEU A 172 -6.22 -13.10 5.31
CA LEU A 172 -5.18 -12.26 4.73
C LEU A 172 -4.57 -11.33 5.79
N TYR A 173 -3.30 -10.94 5.62
CA TYR A 173 -2.67 -9.87 6.40
C TYR A 173 -2.14 -8.71 5.54
N THR A 174 -2.08 -8.88 4.21
CA THR A 174 -1.94 -7.79 3.26
C THR A 174 -2.84 -8.06 2.06
N LEU A 175 -3.36 -7.03 1.43
CA LEU A 175 -4.26 -7.14 0.29
C LEU A 175 -4.13 -5.92 -0.63
N ASP A 176 -4.49 -6.11 -1.88
CA ASP A 176 -4.57 -5.03 -2.86
C ASP A 176 -5.72 -5.28 -3.84
N ALA A 177 -6.20 -4.19 -4.42
CA ALA A 177 -7.24 -4.20 -5.45
C ALA A 177 -6.60 -4.40 -6.83
N LYS A 178 -7.08 -5.38 -7.57
CA LYS A 178 -6.69 -5.54 -8.98
C LYS A 178 -7.44 -4.54 -9.88
N PRO A 179 -6.90 -4.20 -11.06
CA PRO A 179 -7.56 -3.28 -11.99
C PRO A 179 -8.98 -3.69 -12.39
N ASN A 180 -9.28 -4.99 -12.39
CA ASN A 180 -10.63 -5.51 -12.66
C ASN A 180 -11.61 -5.40 -11.48
N GLY A 181 -11.17 -4.82 -10.34
CA GLY A 181 -11.96 -4.64 -9.13
C GLY A 181 -12.01 -5.84 -8.19
N SER A 182 -11.43 -6.99 -8.55
CA SER A 182 -11.27 -8.10 -7.61
C SER A 182 -10.02 -7.90 -6.75
N LEU A 183 -9.79 -8.78 -5.77
CA LEU A 183 -8.72 -8.64 -4.79
C LEU A 183 -7.60 -9.66 -5.02
N ALA A 184 -6.43 -9.33 -4.52
CA ALA A 184 -5.36 -10.27 -4.26
C ALA A 184 -4.71 -9.95 -2.91
N GLY A 185 -3.98 -10.91 -2.31
CA GLY A 185 -3.33 -10.65 -1.02
C GLY A 185 -2.52 -11.84 -0.54
N VAL A 186 -1.80 -11.64 0.54
CA VAL A 186 -1.00 -12.67 1.18
C VAL A 186 -1.71 -13.18 2.44
N GLY A 187 -1.89 -14.49 2.49
CA GLY A 187 -2.53 -15.17 3.59
C GLY A 187 -1.58 -15.41 4.77
N THR A 188 -2.15 -15.53 5.96
CA THR A 188 -1.42 -15.95 7.17
C THR A 188 -0.85 -17.38 7.06
N ASP A 189 -1.27 -18.12 6.03
CA ASP A 189 -0.71 -19.43 5.65
C ASP A 189 0.59 -19.32 4.81
N GLY A 190 1.08 -18.09 4.58
CA GLY A 190 2.27 -17.81 3.79
C GLY A 190 2.07 -18.00 2.28
N ALA A 191 0.85 -17.92 1.78
CA ALA A 191 0.55 -18.06 0.38
C ALA A 191 -0.03 -16.78 -0.24
N LEU A 192 0.24 -16.60 -1.53
CA LEU A 192 -0.44 -15.63 -2.37
C LEU A 192 -1.82 -16.16 -2.75
N TRP A 193 -2.83 -15.34 -2.57
CA TRP A 193 -4.20 -15.59 -2.92
C TRP A 193 -4.69 -14.55 -3.93
N SER A 194 -5.42 -14.98 -4.94
CA SER A 194 -6.04 -14.09 -5.94
C SER A 194 -7.51 -14.44 -6.09
N GLN A 195 -8.36 -13.43 -6.09
CA GLN A 195 -9.79 -13.56 -6.33
C GLN A 195 -10.08 -13.35 -7.82
N ASN A 196 -10.97 -14.12 -8.41
CA ASN A 196 -11.48 -13.84 -9.74
C ASN A 196 -12.68 -12.87 -9.68
N THR A 197 -13.17 -12.42 -10.83
CA THR A 197 -14.31 -11.50 -10.93
C THR A 197 -15.65 -12.09 -10.47
N GLU A 198 -15.72 -13.40 -10.22
CA GLU A 198 -16.89 -14.08 -9.63
C GLU A 198 -16.80 -14.17 -8.09
N GLY A 199 -15.73 -13.60 -7.50
CA GLY A 199 -15.50 -13.61 -6.05
C GLY A 199 -14.85 -14.89 -5.52
N THR A 200 -14.45 -15.82 -6.39
CA THR A 200 -13.80 -17.08 -5.99
C THR A 200 -12.32 -16.89 -5.76
N TRP A 201 -11.83 -17.35 -4.61
CA TRP A 201 -10.42 -17.29 -4.25
C TRP A 201 -9.65 -18.50 -4.76
N GLN A 202 -8.50 -18.24 -5.36
CA GLN A 202 -7.52 -19.23 -5.78
C GLN A 202 -6.21 -19.01 -5.02
N ARG A 203 -5.67 -20.08 -4.45
CA ARG A 203 -4.32 -20.12 -3.90
C ARG A 203 -3.32 -20.27 -5.04
N LEU A 204 -2.38 -19.35 -5.13
CA LEU A 204 -1.31 -19.39 -6.12
C LEU A 204 -0.04 -20.01 -5.53
N ASP A 205 1.01 -19.23 -5.35
CA ASP A 205 2.33 -19.69 -4.90
C ASP A 205 2.50 -19.51 -3.38
N ALA A 206 3.46 -20.21 -2.82
CA ALA A 206 3.90 -20.00 -1.44
C ALA A 206 5.07 -19.02 -1.41
N LEU A 207 5.02 -18.06 -0.49
CA LEU A 207 6.09 -17.11 -0.25
C LEU A 207 7.28 -17.79 0.46
N GLN A 208 8.44 -17.15 0.40
CA GLN A 208 9.60 -17.51 1.23
C GLN A 208 9.74 -16.46 2.36
N GLY A 209 9.29 -16.83 3.55
CA GLY A 209 9.19 -15.91 4.68
C GLY A 209 7.89 -15.08 4.68
N ALA A 210 7.86 -14.04 5.49
CA ALA A 210 6.72 -13.12 5.56
C ALA A 210 6.84 -12.04 4.48
N ALA A 211 5.73 -11.67 3.85
CA ALA A 211 5.73 -10.52 2.96
C ALA A 211 5.92 -9.23 3.77
N GLN A 212 6.88 -8.41 3.32
CA GLN A 212 7.09 -7.05 3.83
C GLN A 212 6.19 -6.04 3.09
N ALA A 213 5.97 -6.27 1.78
CA ALA A 213 5.11 -5.45 0.93
C ALA A 213 4.49 -6.31 -0.18
N PHE A 214 3.36 -5.86 -0.68
CA PHE A 214 2.60 -6.54 -1.72
C PHE A 214 1.88 -5.51 -2.60
N THR A 215 1.77 -5.78 -3.91
CA THR A 215 0.86 -5.08 -4.80
C THR A 215 0.46 -5.96 -6.00
N ALA A 216 -0.73 -5.73 -6.51
CA ALA A 216 -1.22 -6.30 -7.77
C ALA A 216 -0.95 -5.30 -8.91
N ILE A 217 -0.07 -5.68 -9.84
CA ILE A 217 0.26 -4.82 -11.00
C ILE A 217 -0.86 -4.87 -12.04
N ASP A 218 -1.42 -6.05 -12.22
CA ASP A 218 -2.59 -6.27 -13.06
C ASP A 218 -3.36 -7.50 -12.56
N ASP A 219 -4.25 -8.04 -13.38
CA ASP A 219 -5.11 -9.17 -12.99
C ASP A 219 -4.35 -10.48 -12.73
N GLU A 220 -3.12 -10.60 -13.25
CA GLU A 220 -2.33 -11.85 -13.26
C GLU A 220 -0.91 -11.68 -12.69
N ARG A 221 -0.38 -10.44 -12.59
CA ARG A 221 0.97 -10.16 -12.11
C ARG A 221 0.94 -9.51 -10.73
N PHE A 222 1.71 -10.05 -9.82
CA PHE A 222 1.81 -9.62 -8.44
C PHE A 222 3.26 -9.37 -8.07
N ILE A 223 3.51 -8.35 -7.28
CA ILE A 223 4.82 -8.08 -6.68
C ILE A 223 4.74 -8.36 -5.19
N VAL A 224 5.67 -9.16 -4.73
CA VAL A 224 5.84 -9.50 -3.31
C VAL A 224 7.27 -9.16 -2.90
N VAL A 225 7.43 -8.57 -1.74
CA VAL A 225 8.74 -8.45 -1.07
C VAL A 225 8.81 -9.48 0.03
N ASP A 226 9.65 -10.50 -0.15
CA ASP A 226 9.86 -11.58 0.82
C ASP A 226 11.37 -11.89 1.03
N ASP A 227 11.71 -13.01 1.65
CA ASP A 227 13.09 -13.38 1.92
C ASP A 227 13.96 -13.53 0.65
N ARG A 228 13.35 -13.67 -0.53
CA ARG A 228 14.06 -13.69 -1.83
C ARG A 228 14.44 -12.29 -2.31
N GLY A 229 13.79 -11.25 -1.81
CA GLY A 229 13.86 -9.86 -2.26
C GLY A 229 12.56 -9.40 -2.89
N ILE A 230 12.64 -8.61 -3.97
CA ILE A 230 11.46 -8.16 -4.72
C ILE A 230 11.19 -9.17 -5.83
N VAL A 231 10.03 -9.80 -5.77
CA VAL A 231 9.66 -10.95 -6.58
C VAL A 231 8.39 -10.67 -7.34
N GLN A 232 8.40 -10.91 -8.65
CA GLN A 232 7.20 -10.95 -9.46
C GLN A 232 6.67 -12.39 -9.51
N ILE A 233 5.39 -12.54 -9.25
CA ILE A 233 4.67 -13.82 -9.28
C ILE A 233 3.52 -13.72 -10.29
N THR A 234 3.41 -14.73 -11.15
CA THR A 234 2.26 -14.99 -12.02
C THR A 234 1.74 -16.40 -11.75
N ALA A 235 0.66 -16.81 -12.42
CA ALA A 235 0.15 -18.18 -12.30
C ALA A 235 1.16 -19.25 -12.74
N ASP A 236 2.05 -18.91 -13.68
CA ASP A 236 2.94 -19.87 -14.36
C ASP A 236 4.42 -19.68 -14.01
N ASP A 237 4.81 -18.54 -13.44
CA ASP A 237 6.23 -18.19 -13.23
C ASP A 237 6.45 -17.32 -11.99
N THR A 238 7.67 -17.43 -11.45
CA THR A 238 8.16 -16.61 -10.34
C THR A 238 9.54 -16.07 -10.68
N THR A 239 9.65 -14.77 -10.85
CA THR A 239 10.89 -14.08 -11.22
C THR A 239 11.38 -13.17 -10.10
N ILE A 240 12.65 -13.30 -9.69
CA ILE A 240 13.29 -12.38 -8.74
C ILE A 240 13.75 -11.15 -9.52
N LEU A 241 13.09 -10.00 -9.32
CA LEU A 241 13.45 -8.71 -9.94
C LEU A 241 14.68 -8.11 -9.26
N ALA A 242 14.71 -8.13 -7.93
CA ALA A 242 15.85 -7.65 -7.16
C ALA A 242 16.07 -8.58 -5.95
N PRO A 243 17.24 -9.27 -5.85
CA PRO A 243 17.50 -10.19 -4.76
C PRO A 243 17.66 -9.49 -3.42
N ALA A 244 17.28 -10.16 -2.33
CA ALA A 244 17.56 -9.72 -0.97
C ALA A 244 19.08 -9.55 -0.75
N ARG A 245 19.45 -8.53 0.06
CA ARG A 245 20.86 -8.21 0.34
C ARG A 245 21.21 -8.52 1.78
#